data_9962547f03166788f132ed7e9de1aa93
#
_entry.id   9962547f03166788f132ed7e9de1aa93
#
_cell.length_a   1.000
_cell.length_b   1.000
_cell.length_c   1.000
_cell.angle_alpha   90.00
_cell.angle_beta   90.00
_cell.angle_gamma   90.00
#
_symmetry.space_group_name_H-M   'P 1'
#
loop_
_entity.id
_entity.type
_entity.pdbx_description
1 polymer ?
#
loop_
_entity_poly.entity_id
_entity_poly.type
_entity_poly.pdbx_seq_one_letter_code
_entity_poly.pdbx_strand_id
1 'polypeptide(L)'
;MWVGQQLADGLDFWGFLGSLILGGIILGIYTGLLGYVGAKTGLSLDLLSQRAFGEKGSYLPSAMTSFTQIGWFGVGLAMFAIPVSKELLGGSTAAQWGLVILAGVCMTASAYFGIESLTIVSYIAVPSVAILGTIAMVMAVMRGDGTIIDQFAKSSGSLTIIGGAGLVIGSFVSGGTATPNFARFAKNGKAGAITTVVAFFIGNSLMFFFGAVSSIFVGGNDIFEVMVRLNLFYLAVLVLGLNIWTTNDNALYTAGLGLANIFHQRKKPMVLLSGIIGTVASVWLYYNFCGWLNILNCTLPPVGMILVLAYFMNKEDFETDQPKLKTIDWFAVAGVILGAIVANLLHWGIASINGMVVAAVCCCVGQAVNKRK
;
A
#
# COMPACT_ATOMS: atom_id res chain seq x y z
N MET A 1 6.69 8.30 -4.17
CA MET A 1 7.63 9.23 -4.78
C MET A 1 9.06 8.70 -4.74
N TRP A 2 9.56 8.16 -3.62
CA TRP A 2 10.90 7.52 -3.52
C TRP A 2 11.11 6.37 -4.54
N VAL A 3 10.14 5.46 -4.72
CA VAL A 3 10.22 4.41 -5.76
C VAL A 3 10.28 5.00 -7.18
N GLY A 4 9.65 6.17 -7.42
CA GLY A 4 9.75 6.86 -8.71
C GLY A 4 11.19 7.28 -9.04
N GLN A 5 11.90 7.81 -8.06
CA GLN A 5 13.33 8.10 -8.19
C GLN A 5 14.16 6.85 -8.48
N GLN A 6 13.96 5.76 -7.73
CA GLN A 6 14.67 4.49 -7.99
C GLN A 6 14.45 3.96 -9.41
N LEU A 7 13.22 4.08 -9.93
CA LEU A 7 12.92 3.71 -11.31
C LEU A 7 13.67 4.60 -12.32
N ALA A 8 13.74 5.91 -12.05
CA ALA A 8 14.44 6.84 -12.92
C ALA A 8 15.96 6.65 -12.91
N ASP A 9 16.53 6.30 -11.75
CA ASP A 9 17.96 5.99 -11.63
C ASP A 9 18.34 4.69 -12.35
N GLY A 10 17.41 3.72 -12.40
CA GLY A 10 17.67 2.39 -12.94
C GLY A 10 17.21 2.16 -14.37
N LEU A 11 16.36 3.01 -14.94
CA LEU A 11 15.74 2.84 -16.26
C LEU A 11 15.85 4.10 -17.12
N ASP A 12 15.97 3.90 -18.42
CA ASP A 12 15.73 4.97 -19.40
C ASP A 12 14.24 5.38 -19.41
N PHE A 13 13.90 6.45 -20.12
CA PHE A 13 12.54 6.98 -20.16
C PHE A 13 11.49 5.96 -20.61
N TRP A 14 11.80 5.18 -21.67
CA TRP A 14 10.87 4.19 -22.20
C TRP A 14 10.73 2.97 -21.28
N GLY A 15 11.83 2.55 -20.65
CA GLY A 15 11.83 1.52 -19.61
C GLY A 15 11.04 1.94 -18.37
N PHE A 16 11.20 3.18 -17.93
CA PHE A 16 10.41 3.78 -16.85
C PHE A 16 8.91 3.76 -17.19
N LEU A 17 8.53 4.28 -18.37
CA LEU A 17 7.14 4.31 -18.80
C LEU A 17 6.56 2.91 -18.98
N GLY A 18 7.32 1.98 -19.58
CA GLY A 18 6.93 0.57 -19.73
C GLY A 18 6.69 -0.12 -18.37
N SER A 19 7.56 0.12 -17.39
CA SER A 19 7.44 -0.39 -16.03
C SER A 19 6.21 0.15 -15.31
N LEU A 20 5.93 1.46 -15.46
CA LEU A 20 4.75 2.11 -14.89
C LEU A 20 3.45 1.54 -15.47
N ILE A 21 3.38 1.43 -16.81
CA ILE A 21 2.18 0.92 -17.49
C ILE A 21 1.96 -0.53 -17.12
N LEU A 22 2.98 -1.38 -17.22
CA LEU A 22 2.85 -2.80 -16.90
C LEU A 22 2.48 -3.05 -15.45
N GLY A 23 3.21 -2.44 -14.51
CA GLY A 23 2.93 -2.57 -13.09
C GLY A 23 1.58 -1.96 -12.68
N GLY A 24 1.24 -0.80 -13.29
CA GLY A 24 -0.04 -0.13 -13.09
C GLY A 24 -1.23 -0.94 -13.60
N ILE A 25 -1.15 -1.59 -14.75
CA ILE A 25 -2.19 -2.48 -15.27
C ILE A 25 -2.40 -3.67 -14.33
N ILE A 26 -1.32 -4.36 -13.94
CA ILE A 26 -1.39 -5.53 -13.05
C ILE A 26 -2.00 -5.13 -11.71
N LEU A 27 -1.50 -4.06 -11.11
CA LEU A 27 -2.01 -3.55 -9.83
C LEU A 27 -3.46 -3.07 -9.96
N GLY A 28 -3.80 -2.38 -11.06
CA GLY A 28 -5.15 -1.91 -11.34
C GLY A 28 -6.16 -3.06 -11.49
N ILE A 29 -5.82 -4.13 -12.21
CA ILE A 29 -6.67 -5.32 -12.31
C ILE A 29 -6.86 -5.97 -10.93
N TYR A 30 -5.78 -6.18 -10.20
CA TYR A 30 -5.80 -6.79 -8.87
C TYR A 30 -6.68 -6.01 -7.89
N THR A 31 -6.45 -4.70 -7.78
CA THR A 31 -7.18 -3.83 -6.88
C THR A 31 -8.62 -3.58 -7.34
N GLY A 32 -8.84 -3.50 -8.66
CA GLY A 32 -10.17 -3.38 -9.26
C GLY A 32 -11.07 -4.58 -8.96
N LEU A 33 -10.53 -5.80 -9.03
CA LEU A 33 -11.25 -7.01 -8.65
C LEU A 33 -11.59 -7.02 -7.15
N LEU A 34 -10.63 -6.68 -6.27
CA LEU A 34 -10.87 -6.55 -4.83
C LEU A 34 -11.86 -5.42 -4.52
N GLY A 35 -11.78 -4.31 -5.23
CA GLY A 35 -12.73 -3.20 -5.13
C GLY A 35 -14.13 -3.59 -5.55
N TYR A 36 -14.27 -4.37 -6.63
CA TYR A 36 -15.54 -4.94 -7.06
C TYR A 36 -16.15 -5.83 -5.98
N VAL A 37 -15.35 -6.78 -5.45
CA VAL A 37 -15.81 -7.72 -4.42
C VAL A 37 -16.23 -6.98 -3.15
N GLY A 38 -15.40 -6.06 -2.65
CA GLY A 38 -15.70 -5.26 -1.45
C GLY A 38 -16.98 -4.43 -1.60
N ALA A 39 -17.13 -3.74 -2.74
CA ALA A 39 -18.31 -2.91 -3.01
C ALA A 39 -19.58 -3.73 -3.27
N LYS A 40 -19.47 -4.90 -3.90
CA LYS A 40 -20.60 -5.76 -4.20
C LYS A 40 -21.15 -6.44 -2.94
N THR A 41 -20.26 -6.82 -2.02
CA THR A 41 -20.64 -7.54 -0.79
C THR A 41 -20.86 -6.61 0.42
N GLY A 42 -20.33 -5.38 0.38
CA GLY A 42 -20.32 -4.49 1.56
C GLY A 42 -19.36 -4.93 2.68
N LEU A 43 -18.54 -5.95 2.44
CA LEU A 43 -17.69 -6.59 3.45
C LEU A 43 -16.27 -5.98 3.49
N SER A 44 -15.71 -5.92 4.69
CA SER A 44 -14.28 -5.62 4.88
C SER A 44 -13.41 -6.79 4.42
N LEU A 45 -12.11 -6.53 4.26
CA LEU A 45 -11.11 -7.56 3.98
C LEU A 45 -11.23 -8.76 4.95
N ASP A 46 -11.38 -8.46 6.24
CA ASP A 46 -11.42 -9.48 7.30
C ASP A 46 -12.69 -10.32 7.23
N LEU A 47 -13.84 -9.71 6.97
CA LEU A 47 -15.11 -10.43 6.77
C LEU A 47 -15.10 -11.27 5.48
N LEU A 48 -14.49 -10.77 4.40
CA LEU A 48 -14.24 -11.56 3.19
C LEU A 48 -13.31 -12.74 3.50
N SER A 49 -12.29 -12.50 4.33
CA SER A 49 -11.36 -13.56 4.76
C SER A 49 -12.04 -14.64 5.57
N GLN A 50 -13.01 -14.32 6.44
CA GLN A 50 -13.80 -15.32 7.13
C GLN A 50 -14.56 -16.22 6.15
N ARG A 51 -15.08 -15.67 5.05
CA ARG A 51 -15.80 -16.43 4.02
C ARG A 51 -14.88 -17.29 3.15
N ALA A 52 -13.66 -16.82 2.87
CA ALA A 52 -12.70 -17.52 2.03
C ALA A 52 -11.84 -18.55 2.78
N PHE A 53 -11.39 -18.20 3.99
CA PHE A 53 -10.45 -19.01 4.78
C PHE A 53 -11.13 -19.78 5.93
N GLY A 54 -12.39 -19.46 6.22
CA GLY A 54 -13.10 -19.90 7.42
C GLY A 54 -12.88 -18.99 8.60
N GLU A 55 -13.70 -19.16 9.65
CA GLU A 55 -13.71 -18.28 10.82
C GLU A 55 -12.31 -18.12 11.45
N LYS A 56 -11.69 -19.22 11.89
CA LYS A 56 -10.33 -19.20 12.47
C LYS A 56 -9.24 -19.08 11.41
N GLY A 57 -9.47 -19.59 10.19
CA GLY A 57 -8.52 -19.46 9.08
C GLY A 57 -8.30 -17.99 8.68
N SER A 58 -9.29 -17.12 8.88
CA SER A 58 -9.19 -15.69 8.60
C SER A 58 -8.18 -14.93 9.48
N TYR A 59 -7.77 -15.51 10.61
CA TYR A 59 -6.78 -14.87 11.49
C TYR A 59 -5.42 -14.73 10.80
N LEU A 60 -5.06 -15.64 9.89
CA LEU A 60 -3.82 -15.52 9.12
C LEU A 60 -3.79 -14.27 8.24
N PRO A 61 -4.73 -14.07 7.27
CA PRO A 61 -4.75 -12.84 6.47
C PRO A 61 -4.94 -11.57 7.31
N SER A 62 -5.75 -11.62 8.38
CA SER A 62 -5.91 -10.46 9.27
C SER A 62 -4.63 -10.11 10.03
N ALA A 63 -3.88 -11.10 10.53
CA ALA A 63 -2.60 -10.88 11.18
C ALA A 63 -1.56 -10.31 10.20
N MET A 64 -1.44 -10.92 9.01
CA MET A 64 -0.52 -10.45 7.96
C MET A 64 -0.82 -9.01 7.57
N THR A 65 -2.08 -8.68 7.34
CA THR A 65 -2.50 -7.33 6.96
C THR A 65 -2.29 -6.34 8.09
N SER A 66 -2.69 -6.68 9.33
CA SER A 66 -2.52 -5.79 10.49
C SER A 66 -1.05 -5.51 10.78
N PHE A 67 -0.20 -6.53 10.80
CA PHE A 67 1.23 -6.38 11.00
C PHE A 67 1.87 -5.49 9.93
N THR A 68 1.47 -5.69 8.68
CA THR A 68 1.91 -4.86 7.54
C THR A 68 1.52 -3.40 7.73
N GLN A 69 0.28 -3.15 8.08
CA GLN A 69 -0.24 -1.79 8.17
C GLN A 69 0.28 -1.05 9.41
N ILE A 70 0.50 -1.74 10.53
CA ILE A 70 1.20 -1.19 11.69
C ILE A 70 2.64 -0.79 11.31
N GLY A 71 3.30 -1.63 10.50
CA GLY A 71 4.64 -1.32 10.00
C GLY A 71 4.67 -0.09 9.09
N TRP A 72 3.73 0.02 8.14
CA TRP A 72 3.61 1.22 7.30
C TRP A 72 3.33 2.49 8.09
N PHE A 73 2.46 2.41 9.11
CA PHE A 73 2.22 3.53 10.00
C PHE A 73 3.49 3.97 10.72
N GLY A 74 4.23 3.03 11.31
CA GLY A 74 5.47 3.34 12.01
C GLY A 74 6.54 3.94 11.09
N VAL A 75 6.77 3.32 9.92
CA VAL A 75 7.70 3.86 8.91
C VAL A 75 7.28 5.27 8.49
N GLY A 76 6.00 5.50 8.20
CA GLY A 76 5.49 6.81 7.81
C GLY A 76 5.76 7.88 8.87
N LEU A 77 5.54 7.57 10.16
CA LEU A 77 5.87 8.51 11.25
C LEU A 77 7.34 8.92 11.23
N ALA A 78 8.24 7.97 11.10
CA ALA A 78 9.67 8.26 11.08
C ALA A 78 10.11 8.96 9.79
N MET A 79 9.51 8.62 8.64
CA MET A 79 9.72 9.32 7.36
C MET A 79 9.32 10.79 7.42
N PHE A 80 8.35 11.16 8.25
CA PHE A 80 8.01 12.55 8.52
C PHE A 80 8.92 13.18 9.56
N ALA A 81 9.05 12.54 10.73
CA ALA A 81 9.70 13.14 11.89
C ALA A 81 11.22 13.32 11.74
N ILE A 82 11.91 12.36 11.11
CA ILE A 82 13.37 12.41 10.98
C ILE A 82 13.83 13.60 10.13
N PRO A 83 13.39 13.75 8.86
CA PRO A 83 13.84 14.87 8.04
C PRO A 83 13.35 16.23 8.58
N VAL A 84 12.11 16.31 9.07
CA VAL A 84 11.58 17.56 9.63
C VAL A 84 12.34 17.99 10.89
N SER A 85 12.68 17.03 11.79
CA SER A 85 13.47 17.36 12.98
C SER A 85 14.88 17.84 12.63
N LYS A 86 15.49 17.24 11.60
CA LYS A 86 16.83 17.63 11.14
C LYS A 86 16.86 19.06 10.63
N GLU A 87 15.89 19.44 9.82
CA GLU A 87 15.84 20.75 9.18
C GLU A 87 15.34 21.86 10.14
N LEU A 88 14.38 21.57 11.05
CA LEU A 88 13.78 22.59 11.93
C LEU A 88 14.35 22.63 13.34
N LEU A 89 14.74 21.48 13.89
CA LEU A 89 15.01 21.32 15.32
C LEU A 89 16.44 20.81 15.61
N GLY A 90 17.35 20.92 14.64
CA GLY A 90 18.74 20.50 14.78
C GLY A 90 18.96 18.98 14.86
N GLY A 91 17.93 18.16 14.58
CA GLY A 91 18.07 16.71 14.41
C GLY A 91 18.37 15.91 15.69
N SER A 92 18.15 16.47 16.87
CA SER A 92 18.37 15.74 18.11
C SER A 92 17.40 14.54 18.25
N THR A 93 17.85 13.46 18.90
CA THR A 93 17.02 12.29 19.16
C THR A 93 15.74 12.65 19.91
N ALA A 94 15.81 13.59 20.86
CA ALA A 94 14.65 14.08 21.59
C ALA A 94 13.63 14.77 20.67
N ALA A 95 14.09 15.61 19.73
CA ALA A 95 13.24 16.28 18.75
C ALA A 95 12.58 15.28 17.80
N GLN A 96 13.33 14.27 17.31
CA GLN A 96 12.80 13.21 16.48
C GLN A 96 11.66 12.47 17.18
N TRP A 97 11.89 11.99 18.40
CA TRP A 97 10.88 11.29 19.18
C TRP A 97 9.69 12.19 19.56
N GLY A 98 9.94 13.46 19.84
CA GLY A 98 8.88 14.44 20.08
C GLY A 98 7.93 14.56 18.89
N LEU A 99 8.47 14.67 17.66
CA LEU A 99 7.68 14.71 16.43
C LEU A 99 7.01 13.37 16.12
N VAL A 100 7.69 12.23 16.34
CA VAL A 100 7.10 10.89 16.19
C VAL A 100 5.88 10.72 17.09
N ILE A 101 5.99 11.08 18.37
CA ILE A 101 4.90 10.95 19.33
C ILE A 101 3.75 11.91 18.97
N LEU A 102 4.05 13.16 18.67
CA LEU A 102 3.04 14.16 18.28
C LEU A 102 2.27 13.71 17.04
N ALA A 103 2.96 13.36 15.96
CA ALA A 103 2.35 12.88 14.73
C ALA A 103 1.60 11.57 14.96
N GLY A 104 2.17 10.65 15.75
CA GLY A 104 1.56 9.38 16.12
C GLY A 104 0.23 9.56 16.84
N VAL A 105 0.16 10.47 17.82
CA VAL A 105 -1.08 10.79 18.54
C VAL A 105 -2.11 11.42 17.59
N CYS A 106 -1.73 12.42 16.80
CA CYS A 106 -2.65 13.10 15.87
C CYS A 106 -3.22 12.14 14.82
N MET A 107 -2.39 11.34 14.16
CA MET A 107 -2.81 10.41 13.13
C MET A 107 -3.59 9.21 13.72
N THR A 108 -3.24 8.76 14.92
CA THR A 108 -4.04 7.74 15.62
C THR A 108 -5.42 8.28 16.02
N ALA A 109 -5.51 9.52 16.44
CA ALA A 109 -6.78 10.14 16.77
C ALA A 109 -7.70 10.24 15.55
N SER A 110 -7.19 10.66 14.37
CA SER A 110 -8.01 10.71 13.14
C SER A 110 -8.48 9.31 12.71
N ALA A 111 -7.60 8.31 12.73
CA ALA A 111 -7.97 6.93 12.41
C ALA A 111 -8.98 6.32 13.40
N TYR A 112 -8.93 6.70 14.67
CA TYR A 112 -9.86 6.25 15.71
C TYR A 112 -11.31 6.63 15.41
N PHE A 113 -11.55 7.85 14.87
CA PHE A 113 -12.89 8.27 14.47
C PHE A 113 -13.41 7.54 13.23
N GLY A 114 -12.52 6.99 12.42
CA GLY A 114 -12.85 6.08 11.32
C GLY A 114 -13.06 6.77 9.98
N ILE A 115 -13.85 6.12 9.10
CA ILE A 115 -13.93 6.48 7.67
C ILE A 115 -14.34 7.94 7.41
N GLU A 116 -15.18 8.52 8.24
CA GLU A 116 -15.59 9.92 8.08
C GLU A 116 -14.41 10.88 8.27
N SER A 117 -13.61 10.68 9.31
CA SER A 117 -12.39 11.46 9.56
C SER A 117 -11.36 11.27 8.44
N LEU A 118 -11.12 10.02 8.02
CA LEU A 118 -10.24 9.70 6.91
C LEU A 118 -10.66 10.43 5.63
N THR A 119 -11.96 10.48 5.37
CA THR A 119 -12.54 11.15 4.20
C THR A 119 -12.26 12.66 4.23
N ILE A 120 -12.46 13.31 5.38
CA ILE A 120 -12.20 14.76 5.54
C ILE A 120 -10.71 15.06 5.30
N VAL A 121 -9.81 14.30 5.93
CA VAL A 121 -8.36 14.47 5.74
C VAL A 121 -7.99 14.29 4.27
N SER A 122 -8.55 13.28 3.59
CA SER A 122 -8.28 13.00 2.18
C SER A 122 -8.78 14.09 1.24
N TYR A 123 -9.94 14.72 1.51
CA TYR A 123 -10.44 15.83 0.71
C TYR A 123 -9.50 17.05 0.70
N ILE A 124 -8.76 17.25 1.76
CA ILE A 124 -7.77 18.34 1.87
C ILE A 124 -6.43 17.87 1.29
N ALA A 125 -5.95 16.71 1.71
CA ALA A 125 -4.60 16.25 1.43
C ALA A 125 -4.40 15.84 -0.02
N VAL A 126 -5.32 15.09 -0.62
CA VAL A 126 -5.13 14.55 -1.98
C VAL A 126 -4.99 15.66 -3.04
N PRO A 127 -5.89 16.67 -3.11
CA PRO A 127 -5.68 17.80 -4.02
C PRO A 127 -4.40 18.58 -3.70
N SER A 128 -4.11 18.81 -2.42
CA SER A 128 -2.91 19.55 -2.01
C SER A 128 -1.63 18.86 -2.47
N VAL A 129 -1.52 17.53 -2.26
CA VAL A 129 -0.36 16.74 -2.69
C VAL A 129 -0.24 16.73 -4.22
N ALA A 130 -1.35 16.62 -4.95
CA ALA A 130 -1.35 16.64 -6.41
C ALA A 130 -0.89 18.00 -6.95
N ILE A 131 -1.43 19.10 -6.43
CA ILE A 131 -1.06 20.47 -6.86
C ILE A 131 0.40 20.76 -6.50
N LEU A 132 0.80 20.57 -5.25
CA LEU A 132 2.13 20.90 -4.79
C LEU A 132 3.20 19.99 -5.38
N GLY A 133 2.89 18.70 -5.58
CA GLY A 133 3.76 17.77 -6.31
C GLY A 133 3.97 18.18 -7.76
N THR A 134 2.91 18.64 -8.44
CA THR A 134 3.00 19.18 -9.81
C THR A 134 3.86 20.46 -9.84
N ILE A 135 3.64 21.39 -8.90
CA ILE A 135 4.43 22.61 -8.80
C ILE A 135 5.91 22.26 -8.61
N ALA A 136 6.23 21.37 -7.68
CA ALA A 136 7.62 20.96 -7.43
C ALA A 136 8.27 20.33 -8.68
N MET A 137 7.54 19.46 -9.38
CA MET A 137 8.01 18.84 -10.62
C MET A 137 8.25 19.89 -11.72
N VAL A 138 7.31 20.81 -11.96
CA VAL A 138 7.47 21.87 -12.95
C VAL A 138 8.65 22.77 -12.60
N MET A 139 8.80 23.18 -11.34
CA MET A 139 9.93 23.99 -10.90
C MET A 139 11.27 23.26 -11.05
N ALA A 140 11.31 21.94 -10.80
CA ALA A 140 12.50 21.13 -11.02
C ALA A 140 12.90 21.12 -12.48
N VAL A 141 11.96 20.89 -13.41
CA VAL A 141 12.19 20.93 -14.86
C VAL A 141 12.66 22.33 -15.30
N MET A 142 12.06 23.40 -14.79
CA MET A 142 12.43 24.80 -15.14
C MET A 142 13.83 25.20 -14.65
N ARG A 143 14.35 24.57 -13.60
CA ARG A 143 15.68 24.85 -13.04
C ARG A 143 16.78 23.97 -13.59
N GLY A 144 16.42 22.85 -14.21
CA GLY A 144 17.38 21.91 -14.78
C GLY A 144 17.67 22.18 -16.27
N ASP A 145 18.71 21.54 -16.77
CA ASP A 145 19.14 21.65 -18.14
C ASP A 145 18.69 20.43 -18.98
N GLY A 146 18.35 20.65 -20.24
CA GLY A 146 18.00 19.58 -21.19
C GLY A 146 16.54 19.11 -21.10
N THR A 147 16.23 18.08 -21.84
CA THR A 147 14.89 17.46 -21.86
C THR A 147 14.76 16.37 -20.81
N ILE A 148 13.52 15.97 -20.50
CA ILE A 148 13.26 14.82 -19.63
C ILE A 148 13.93 13.56 -20.17
N ILE A 149 13.90 13.34 -21.50
CA ILE A 149 14.50 12.17 -22.13
C ILE A 149 16.02 12.18 -21.95
N ASP A 150 16.68 13.36 -22.12
CA ASP A 150 18.13 13.50 -21.94
C ASP A 150 18.56 13.18 -20.51
N GLN A 151 17.74 13.56 -19.52
CA GLN A 151 18.03 13.27 -18.11
C GLN A 151 17.87 11.78 -17.81
N PHE A 152 16.82 11.14 -18.31
CA PHE A 152 16.62 9.69 -18.15
C PHE A 152 17.72 8.87 -18.89
N ALA A 153 18.30 9.39 -19.96
CA ALA A 153 19.43 8.74 -20.65
C ALA A 153 20.68 8.60 -19.78
N LYS A 154 20.77 9.35 -18.66
CA LYS A 154 21.86 9.26 -17.66
C LYS A 154 21.66 8.16 -16.63
N SER A 155 20.55 7.40 -16.71
CA SER A 155 20.25 6.29 -15.80
C SER A 155 21.34 5.22 -15.83
N SER A 156 21.46 4.48 -14.72
CA SER A 156 22.46 3.42 -14.56
C SER A 156 22.19 2.18 -15.42
N GLY A 157 20.98 2.02 -15.96
CA GLY A 157 20.56 0.82 -16.68
C GLY A 157 20.51 -0.45 -15.80
N SER A 158 20.48 -0.29 -14.50
CA SER A 158 20.57 -1.41 -13.54
C SER A 158 19.27 -2.20 -13.41
N LEU A 159 18.16 -1.68 -13.89
CA LEU A 159 16.85 -2.31 -13.82
C LEU A 159 16.37 -2.78 -15.21
N THR A 160 15.57 -3.85 -15.18
CA THR A 160 14.76 -4.27 -16.35
C THR A 160 13.33 -3.74 -16.21
N ILE A 161 12.57 -3.69 -17.32
CA ILE A 161 11.14 -3.30 -17.29
C ILE A 161 10.34 -4.19 -16.33
N ILE A 162 10.63 -5.50 -16.30
CA ILE A 162 9.98 -6.45 -15.39
C ILE A 162 10.34 -6.16 -13.93
N GLY A 163 11.60 -5.87 -13.65
CA GLY A 163 12.07 -5.48 -12.32
C GLY A 163 11.43 -4.17 -11.86
N GLY A 164 11.36 -3.17 -12.75
CA GLY A 164 10.67 -1.91 -12.50
C GLY A 164 9.17 -2.10 -12.23
N ALA A 165 8.48 -2.92 -13.04
CA ALA A 165 7.08 -3.26 -12.81
C ALA A 165 6.88 -3.97 -11.45
N GLY A 166 7.82 -4.81 -11.04
CA GLY A 166 7.83 -5.41 -9.71
C GLY A 166 7.89 -4.38 -8.57
N LEU A 167 8.73 -3.34 -8.72
CA LEU A 167 8.80 -2.22 -7.78
C LEU A 167 7.49 -1.42 -7.73
N VAL A 168 6.87 -1.15 -8.90
CA VAL A 168 5.57 -0.47 -8.99
C VAL A 168 4.49 -1.25 -8.23
N ILE A 169 4.39 -2.56 -8.47
CA ILE A 169 3.42 -3.43 -7.79
C ILE A 169 3.73 -3.49 -6.30
N GLY A 170 4.97 -3.77 -5.95
CA GLY A 170 5.42 -3.97 -4.58
C GLY A 170 5.17 -2.77 -3.67
N SER A 171 5.31 -1.56 -4.20
CA SER A 171 5.13 -0.33 -3.43
C SER A 171 3.70 -0.12 -2.91
N PHE A 172 2.69 -0.69 -3.57
CA PHE A 172 1.27 -0.46 -3.24
C PHE A 172 0.43 -1.72 -3.06
N VAL A 173 0.98 -2.92 -3.31
CA VAL A 173 0.19 -4.16 -3.24
C VAL A 173 -0.40 -4.43 -1.86
N SER A 174 0.24 -3.98 -0.80
CA SER A 174 -0.30 -4.09 0.57
C SER A 174 -1.55 -3.25 0.76
N GLY A 175 -1.53 -1.99 0.33
CA GLY A 175 -2.71 -1.12 0.28
C GLY A 175 -3.76 -1.64 -0.71
N GLY A 176 -3.31 -2.19 -1.84
CA GLY A 176 -4.14 -2.85 -2.84
C GLY A 176 -4.92 -4.04 -2.27
N THR A 177 -4.29 -4.86 -1.45
CA THR A 177 -4.97 -5.97 -0.77
C THR A 177 -6.04 -5.47 0.22
N ALA A 178 -5.79 -4.34 0.88
CA ALA A 178 -6.73 -3.71 1.82
C ALA A 178 -7.91 -2.97 1.15
N THR A 179 -7.95 -2.90 -0.19
CA THR A 179 -8.99 -2.21 -0.96
C THR A 179 -10.42 -2.48 -0.50
N PRO A 180 -10.85 -3.71 -0.15
CA PRO A 180 -12.21 -3.96 0.31
C PRO A 180 -12.63 -3.13 1.53
N ASN A 181 -11.69 -2.77 2.42
CA ASN A 181 -11.98 -1.97 3.61
C ASN A 181 -12.54 -0.58 3.29
N PHE A 182 -12.22 -0.06 2.11
CA PHE A 182 -12.63 1.26 1.62
C PHE A 182 -13.70 1.15 0.53
N ALA A 183 -13.50 0.26 -0.45
CA ALA A 183 -14.39 0.08 -1.58
C ALA A 183 -15.79 -0.41 -1.18
N ARG A 184 -15.95 -1.06 -0.03
CA ARG A 184 -17.24 -1.53 0.49
C ARG A 184 -18.28 -0.42 0.70
N PHE A 185 -17.87 0.83 0.75
CA PHE A 185 -18.76 1.99 0.85
C PHE A 185 -19.20 2.55 -0.51
N ALA A 186 -18.72 1.99 -1.63
CA ALA A 186 -19.12 2.40 -2.95
C ALA A 186 -20.55 1.96 -3.27
N LYS A 187 -21.23 2.69 -4.16
CA LYS A 187 -22.64 2.48 -4.52
C LYS A 187 -22.92 1.07 -5.08
N ASN A 188 -21.98 0.48 -5.79
CA ASN A 188 -22.09 -0.85 -6.39
C ASN A 188 -20.71 -1.38 -6.80
N GLY A 189 -20.65 -2.67 -7.19
CA GLY A 189 -19.38 -3.32 -7.57
C GLY A 189 -18.64 -2.63 -8.72
N LYS A 190 -19.35 -2.15 -9.75
CA LYS A 190 -18.74 -1.43 -10.88
C LYS A 190 -18.10 -0.12 -10.43
N ALA A 191 -18.80 0.67 -9.61
CA ALA A 191 -18.27 1.91 -9.07
C ALA A 191 -17.03 1.64 -8.21
N GLY A 192 -17.07 0.62 -7.33
CA GLY A 192 -15.93 0.21 -6.53
C GLY A 192 -14.71 -0.17 -7.40
N ALA A 193 -14.91 -1.00 -8.41
CA ALA A 193 -13.85 -1.39 -9.33
C ALA A 193 -13.24 -0.19 -10.08
N ILE A 194 -14.08 0.63 -10.74
CA ILE A 194 -13.60 1.77 -11.54
C ILE A 194 -12.86 2.78 -10.68
N THR A 195 -13.43 3.17 -9.54
CA THR A 195 -12.80 4.13 -8.62
C THR A 195 -11.45 3.62 -8.15
N THR A 196 -11.34 2.33 -7.83
CA THR A 196 -10.10 1.72 -7.38
C THR A 196 -9.05 1.66 -8.49
N VAL A 197 -9.43 1.22 -9.70
CA VAL A 197 -8.52 1.21 -10.87
C VAL A 197 -7.99 2.61 -11.15
N VAL A 198 -8.87 3.63 -11.17
CA VAL A 198 -8.47 5.02 -11.39
C VAL A 198 -7.52 5.49 -10.29
N ALA A 199 -7.83 5.21 -9.02
CA ALA A 199 -7.01 5.63 -7.90
C ALA A 199 -5.61 5.02 -7.95
N PHE A 200 -5.51 3.70 -8.17
CA PHE A 200 -4.21 3.01 -8.20
C PHE A 200 -3.45 3.23 -9.50
N PHE A 201 -4.10 3.32 -10.65
CA PHE A 201 -3.40 3.55 -11.90
C PHE A 201 -2.95 5.00 -12.05
N ILE A 202 -3.88 5.97 -11.90
CA ILE A 202 -3.56 7.39 -12.10
C ILE A 202 -2.81 7.96 -10.90
N GLY A 203 -3.33 7.77 -9.69
CA GLY A 203 -2.74 8.34 -8.47
C GLY A 203 -1.33 7.84 -8.23
N ASN A 204 -1.11 6.53 -8.38
CA ASN A 204 0.20 5.92 -8.23
C ASN A 204 1.18 6.39 -9.31
N SER A 205 0.75 6.43 -10.58
CA SER A 205 1.58 6.91 -11.68
C SER A 205 2.01 8.36 -11.49
N LEU A 206 1.10 9.25 -11.07
CA LEU A 206 1.44 10.65 -10.76
C LEU A 206 2.50 10.74 -9.65
N MET A 207 2.38 9.95 -8.57
CA MET A 207 3.36 9.93 -7.50
C MET A 207 4.75 9.48 -7.97
N PHE A 208 4.81 8.50 -8.89
CA PHE A 208 6.07 8.08 -9.48
C PHE A 208 6.65 9.15 -10.39
N PHE A 209 5.84 9.80 -11.23
CA PHE A 209 6.28 10.92 -12.06
C PHE A 209 6.81 12.08 -11.23
N PHE A 210 6.12 12.48 -10.16
CA PHE A 210 6.60 13.55 -9.28
C PHE A 210 7.97 13.21 -8.68
N GLY A 211 8.15 11.98 -8.21
CA GLY A 211 9.42 11.53 -7.66
C GLY A 211 10.53 11.43 -8.70
N ALA A 212 10.27 10.76 -9.82
CA ALA A 212 11.23 10.51 -10.88
C ALA A 212 11.70 11.80 -11.54
N VAL A 213 10.76 12.56 -12.11
CA VAL A 213 11.10 13.77 -12.88
C VAL A 213 11.74 14.82 -11.98
N SER A 214 11.24 15.02 -10.77
CA SER A 214 11.85 16.02 -9.88
C SER A 214 13.28 15.66 -9.47
N SER A 215 13.54 14.37 -9.18
CA SER A 215 14.87 13.93 -8.73
C SER A 215 15.93 13.97 -9.83
N ILE A 216 15.60 13.63 -11.08
CA ILE A 216 16.57 13.65 -12.19
C ILE A 216 17.03 15.06 -12.56
N PHE A 217 16.21 16.11 -12.30
CA PHE A 217 16.59 17.48 -12.62
C PHE A 217 17.31 18.20 -11.46
N VAL A 218 16.91 17.94 -10.21
CA VAL A 218 17.41 18.70 -9.05
C VAL A 218 18.30 17.83 -8.15
N GLY A 219 18.22 16.51 -8.33
CA GLY A 219 18.79 15.55 -7.40
C GLY A 219 17.98 15.46 -6.11
N GLY A 220 18.23 14.42 -5.33
CA GLY A 220 17.53 14.14 -4.08
C GLY A 220 16.92 12.75 -4.10
N ASN A 221 16.72 12.18 -2.92
CA ASN A 221 16.23 10.80 -2.79
C ASN A 221 14.70 10.71 -2.73
N ASP A 222 14.03 11.83 -2.48
CA ASP A 222 12.57 11.92 -2.45
C ASP A 222 12.08 13.35 -2.72
N ILE A 223 10.76 13.52 -2.84
CA ILE A 223 10.16 14.82 -3.15
C ILE A 223 10.38 15.87 -2.05
N PHE A 224 10.53 15.45 -0.78
CA PHE A 224 10.82 16.37 0.31
C PHE A 224 12.19 17.01 0.12
N GLU A 225 13.23 16.19 -0.10
CA GLU A 225 14.59 16.67 -0.34
C GLU A 225 14.65 17.56 -1.60
N VAL A 226 13.96 17.17 -2.68
CA VAL A 226 13.83 17.98 -3.90
C VAL A 226 13.24 19.36 -3.58
N MET A 227 12.12 19.41 -2.85
CA MET A 227 11.47 20.68 -2.50
C MET A 227 12.34 21.54 -1.59
N VAL A 228 13.09 20.93 -0.67
CA VAL A 228 14.08 21.64 0.16
C VAL A 228 15.16 22.28 -0.71
N ARG A 229 15.71 21.55 -1.68
CA ARG A 229 16.69 22.09 -2.67
C ARG A 229 16.11 23.18 -3.56
N LEU A 230 14.80 23.16 -3.79
CA LEU A 230 14.07 24.21 -4.50
C LEU A 230 13.77 25.45 -3.61
N ASN A 231 14.21 25.50 -2.36
CA ASN A 231 13.88 26.50 -1.34
C ASN A 231 12.38 26.55 -0.99
N LEU A 232 11.68 25.42 -1.09
CA LEU A 232 10.25 25.27 -0.77
C LEU A 232 10.04 24.52 0.54
N PHE A 233 10.89 24.72 1.53
CA PHE A 233 10.92 23.94 2.77
C PHE A 233 9.55 23.83 3.47
N TYR A 234 8.85 24.93 3.71
CA TYR A 234 7.54 24.89 4.40
C TYR A 234 6.48 24.12 3.60
N LEU A 235 6.50 24.25 2.28
CA LEU A 235 5.63 23.48 1.40
C LEU A 235 6.02 21.99 1.40
N ALA A 236 7.31 21.68 1.48
CA ALA A 236 7.81 20.31 1.60
C ALA A 236 7.29 19.63 2.87
N VAL A 237 7.34 20.32 4.02
CA VAL A 237 6.79 19.80 5.29
C VAL A 237 5.29 19.56 5.18
N LEU A 238 4.55 20.49 4.55
CA LEU A 238 3.11 20.36 4.35
C LEU A 238 2.76 19.16 3.45
N VAL A 239 3.42 19.03 2.29
CA VAL A 239 3.20 17.92 1.35
C VAL A 239 3.52 16.58 1.99
N LEU A 240 4.69 16.47 2.63
CA LEU A 240 5.11 15.26 3.31
C LEU A 240 4.14 14.90 4.43
N GLY A 241 3.79 15.87 5.27
CA GLY A 241 2.86 15.69 6.39
C GLY A 241 1.50 15.20 5.93
N LEU A 242 0.88 15.87 4.95
CA LEU A 242 -0.43 15.50 4.42
C LEU A 242 -0.42 14.13 3.73
N ASN A 243 0.61 13.85 2.92
CA ASN A 243 0.76 12.57 2.24
C ASN A 243 0.89 11.41 3.23
N ILE A 244 1.74 11.57 4.23
CA ILE A 244 1.94 10.55 5.27
C ILE A 244 0.69 10.42 6.14
N TRP A 245 0.02 11.52 6.49
CA TRP A 245 -1.20 11.47 7.31
C TRP A 245 -2.29 10.62 6.67
N THR A 246 -2.61 10.86 5.38
CA THR A 246 -3.63 10.07 4.69
C THR A 246 -3.25 8.59 4.58
N THR A 247 -1.99 8.30 4.32
CA THR A 247 -1.48 6.92 4.26
C THR A 247 -1.59 6.24 5.62
N ASN A 248 -1.18 6.93 6.68
CA ASN A 248 -1.18 6.41 8.05
C ASN A 248 -2.58 6.19 8.61
N ASP A 249 -3.53 7.08 8.30
CA ASP A 249 -4.94 6.89 8.66
C ASP A 249 -5.50 5.60 8.05
N ASN A 250 -5.26 5.38 6.76
CA ASN A 250 -5.70 4.17 6.07
C ASN A 250 -5.03 2.91 6.64
N ALA A 251 -3.75 3.01 6.98
CA ALA A 251 -2.99 1.92 7.58
C ALA A 251 -3.56 1.52 8.96
N LEU A 252 -3.73 2.49 9.86
CA LEU A 252 -4.29 2.23 11.19
C LEU A 252 -5.75 1.75 11.15
N TYR A 253 -6.56 2.31 10.25
CA TYR A 253 -7.93 1.86 10.07
C TYR A 253 -7.98 0.37 9.67
N THR A 254 -7.15 -0.02 8.72
CA THR A 254 -7.03 -1.41 8.24
C THR A 254 -6.47 -2.33 9.31
N ALA A 255 -5.39 -1.93 10.00
CA ALA A 255 -4.82 -2.70 11.10
C ALA A 255 -5.82 -2.93 12.24
N GLY A 256 -6.58 -1.89 12.58
CA GLY A 256 -7.62 -1.96 13.61
C GLY A 256 -8.75 -2.94 13.26
N LEU A 257 -9.13 -3.05 11.98
CA LEU A 257 -10.11 -4.04 11.53
C LEU A 257 -9.57 -5.47 11.65
N GLY A 258 -8.33 -5.72 11.21
CA GLY A 258 -7.73 -7.05 11.29
C GLY A 258 -7.50 -7.51 12.73
N LEU A 259 -6.99 -6.66 13.61
CA LEU A 259 -6.87 -6.99 15.03
C LEU A 259 -8.25 -7.20 15.69
N ALA A 260 -9.27 -6.43 15.28
CA ALA A 260 -10.63 -6.63 15.77
C ALA A 260 -11.18 -8.02 15.40
N ASN A 261 -10.86 -8.52 14.21
CA ASN A 261 -11.21 -9.88 13.78
C ASN A 261 -10.49 -10.96 14.62
N ILE A 262 -9.20 -10.79 14.88
CA ILE A 262 -8.39 -11.78 15.63
C ILE A 262 -8.82 -11.85 17.11
N PHE A 263 -8.98 -10.67 17.75
CA PHE A 263 -9.25 -10.59 19.18
C PHE A 263 -10.74 -10.53 19.52
N HIS A 264 -11.64 -10.57 18.52
CA HIS A 264 -13.09 -10.41 18.70
C HIS A 264 -13.47 -9.15 19.49
N GLN A 265 -12.72 -8.06 19.25
CA GLN A 265 -12.89 -6.78 19.93
C GLN A 265 -13.46 -5.71 18.99
N ARG A 266 -13.93 -4.60 19.57
CA ARG A 266 -14.36 -3.43 18.81
C ARG A 266 -13.15 -2.80 18.09
N LYS A 267 -13.36 -2.23 16.90
CA LYS A 267 -12.30 -1.60 16.08
C LYS A 267 -11.53 -0.51 16.85
N LYS A 268 -12.22 0.39 17.56
CA LYS A 268 -11.59 1.56 18.19
C LYS A 268 -10.42 1.24 19.12
N PRO A 269 -10.51 0.33 20.11
CA PRO A 269 -9.37 -0.03 20.94
C PRO A 269 -8.24 -0.69 20.13
N MET A 270 -8.55 -1.41 19.06
CA MET A 270 -7.55 -2.04 18.21
C MET A 270 -6.78 -1.03 17.35
N VAL A 271 -7.43 0.06 16.92
CA VAL A 271 -6.75 1.21 16.28
C VAL A 271 -5.77 1.86 17.25
N LEU A 272 -6.17 2.10 18.51
CA LEU A 272 -5.26 2.65 19.53
C LEU A 272 -4.06 1.73 19.76
N LEU A 273 -4.29 0.44 19.93
CA LEU A 273 -3.22 -0.55 20.11
C LEU A 273 -2.25 -0.54 18.93
N SER A 274 -2.77 -0.53 17.70
CA SER A 274 -1.98 -0.44 16.46
C SER A 274 -1.15 0.84 16.42
N GLY A 275 -1.75 1.97 16.78
CA GLY A 275 -1.07 3.27 16.84
C GLY A 275 0.07 3.29 17.86
N ILE A 276 -0.14 2.75 19.05
CA ILE A 276 0.92 2.64 20.08
C ILE A 276 2.07 1.77 19.59
N ILE A 277 1.78 0.55 19.10
CA ILE A 277 2.80 -0.37 18.60
C ILE A 277 3.61 0.26 17.46
N GLY A 278 2.93 0.84 16.46
CA GLY A 278 3.58 1.45 15.32
C GLY A 278 4.39 2.69 15.70
N THR A 279 3.92 3.51 16.65
CA THR A 279 4.68 4.67 17.16
C THR A 279 5.96 4.25 17.85
N VAL A 280 5.91 3.25 18.73
CA VAL A 280 7.09 2.73 19.46
C VAL A 280 8.09 2.08 18.50
N ALA A 281 7.62 1.34 17.51
CA ALA A 281 8.46 0.64 16.54
C ALA A 281 8.99 1.55 15.41
N SER A 282 8.50 2.79 15.27
CA SER A 282 8.66 3.64 14.09
C SER A 282 10.12 3.86 13.64
N VAL A 283 10.98 4.26 14.54
CA VAL A 283 12.39 4.58 14.22
C VAL A 283 13.16 3.31 13.84
N TRP A 284 12.91 2.20 14.54
CA TRP A 284 13.53 0.92 14.18
C TRP A 284 13.07 0.42 12.81
N LEU A 285 11.77 0.48 12.52
CA LEU A 285 11.20 0.10 11.23
C LEU A 285 11.76 0.95 10.08
N TYR A 286 11.97 2.24 10.30
CA TYR A 286 12.54 3.12 9.28
C TYR A 286 13.94 2.67 8.84
N TYR A 287 14.82 2.34 9.79
CA TYR A 287 16.17 1.89 9.47
C TYR A 287 16.23 0.45 8.92
N ASN A 288 15.18 -0.36 9.10
CA ASN A 288 15.08 -1.73 8.58
C ASN A 288 14.07 -1.86 7.44
N PHE A 289 13.72 -0.76 6.80
CA PHE A 289 12.59 -0.66 5.85
C PHE A 289 12.71 -1.59 4.63
N CYS A 290 13.90 -1.72 4.02
CA CYS A 290 14.09 -2.57 2.83
C CYS A 290 13.82 -4.06 3.12
N GLY A 291 14.27 -4.57 4.26
CA GLY A 291 13.98 -5.94 4.68
C GLY A 291 12.49 -6.17 4.91
N TRP A 292 11.82 -5.19 5.50
CA TRP A 292 10.37 -5.18 5.71
C TRP A 292 9.60 -5.25 4.40
N LEU A 293 9.91 -4.38 3.42
CA LEU A 293 9.23 -4.35 2.12
C LEU A 293 9.31 -5.68 1.39
N ASN A 294 10.45 -6.36 1.41
CA ASN A 294 10.61 -7.65 0.74
C ASN A 294 9.65 -8.70 1.29
N ILE A 295 9.47 -8.75 2.62
CA ILE A 295 8.51 -9.67 3.25
C ILE A 295 7.09 -9.38 2.77
N LEU A 296 6.70 -8.10 2.70
CA LEU A 296 5.34 -7.70 2.35
C LEU A 296 4.98 -8.01 0.90
N ASN A 297 5.90 -7.77 -0.01
CA ASN A 297 5.68 -7.97 -1.45
C ASN A 297 5.41 -9.42 -1.80
N CYS A 298 5.89 -10.35 -0.99
CA CYS A 298 5.72 -11.78 -1.20
C CYS A 298 4.49 -12.36 -0.49
N THR A 299 4.02 -11.73 0.60
CA THR A 299 3.05 -12.36 1.51
C THR A 299 1.60 -11.96 1.25
N LEU A 300 1.33 -10.70 0.90
CA LEU A 300 -0.04 -10.19 0.76
C LEU A 300 -0.75 -10.50 -0.57
N PRO A 301 -0.09 -10.51 -1.73
CA PRO A 301 -0.74 -10.80 -3.00
C PRO A 301 -1.49 -12.14 -3.04
N PRO A 302 -0.94 -13.25 -2.48
CA PRO A 302 -1.66 -14.52 -2.36
C PRO A 302 -2.99 -14.41 -1.64
N VAL A 303 -3.09 -13.59 -0.57
CA VAL A 303 -4.33 -13.37 0.18
C VAL A 303 -5.41 -12.78 -0.73
N GLY A 304 -5.10 -11.68 -1.41
CA GLY A 304 -6.08 -11.03 -2.29
C GLY A 304 -6.52 -11.91 -3.45
N MET A 305 -5.61 -12.71 -4.02
CA MET A 305 -5.96 -13.66 -5.09
C MET A 305 -6.96 -14.71 -4.60
N ILE A 306 -6.77 -15.26 -3.41
CA ILE A 306 -7.73 -16.23 -2.82
C ILE A 306 -9.08 -15.57 -2.58
N LEU A 307 -9.13 -14.33 -2.06
CA LEU A 307 -10.39 -13.62 -1.84
C LEU A 307 -11.17 -13.41 -3.14
N VAL A 308 -10.48 -13.00 -4.21
CA VAL A 308 -11.08 -12.80 -5.53
C VAL A 308 -11.63 -14.12 -6.07
N LEU A 309 -10.82 -15.18 -6.10
CA LEU A 309 -11.22 -16.47 -6.64
C LEU A 309 -12.34 -17.11 -5.82
N ALA A 310 -12.23 -17.11 -4.49
CA ALA A 310 -13.26 -17.65 -3.61
C ALA A 310 -14.61 -16.97 -3.84
N TYR A 311 -14.64 -15.65 -4.00
CA TYR A 311 -15.86 -14.92 -4.33
C TYR A 311 -16.44 -15.35 -5.68
N PHE A 312 -15.65 -15.35 -6.76
CA PHE A 312 -16.16 -15.67 -8.09
C PHE A 312 -16.59 -17.13 -8.23
N MET A 313 -16.03 -18.04 -7.42
CA MET A 313 -16.41 -19.45 -7.39
C MET A 313 -17.64 -19.74 -6.54
N ASN A 314 -17.93 -18.93 -5.51
CA ASN A 314 -19.00 -19.17 -4.53
C ASN A 314 -19.74 -17.87 -4.18
N LYS A 315 -20.25 -17.14 -5.17
CA LYS A 315 -20.89 -15.82 -4.98
C LYS A 315 -22.01 -15.85 -3.94
N GLU A 316 -22.81 -16.90 -3.92
CA GLU A 316 -23.94 -17.06 -2.99
C GLU A 316 -23.49 -17.00 -1.53
N ASP A 317 -22.37 -17.64 -1.18
CA ASP A 317 -21.81 -17.63 0.17
C ASP A 317 -21.28 -16.25 0.58
N PHE A 318 -20.86 -15.45 -0.41
CA PHE A 318 -20.33 -14.12 -0.17
C PHE A 318 -21.40 -13.00 -0.15
N GLU A 319 -22.54 -13.22 -0.77
CA GLU A 319 -23.63 -12.22 -0.87
C GLU A 319 -24.77 -12.51 0.12
N THR A 320 -24.69 -13.58 0.91
CA THR A 320 -25.69 -13.89 1.95
C THR A 320 -25.38 -13.21 3.29
N ASP A 321 -26.43 -12.86 4.04
CA ASP A 321 -26.30 -12.33 5.41
C ASP A 321 -25.98 -13.42 6.44
N GLN A 322 -26.24 -14.70 6.10
CA GLN A 322 -26.00 -15.84 6.99
C GLN A 322 -25.10 -16.89 6.34
N PRO A 323 -23.79 -16.60 6.19
CA PRO A 323 -22.88 -17.54 5.56
C PRO A 323 -22.64 -18.76 6.44
N LYS A 324 -22.53 -19.93 5.81
CA LYS A 324 -22.06 -21.14 6.48
C LYS A 324 -20.54 -21.14 6.52
N LEU A 325 -19.96 -20.58 7.59
CA LEU A 325 -18.51 -20.50 7.71
C LEU A 325 -17.93 -21.86 8.10
N LYS A 326 -16.87 -22.26 7.40
CA LYS A 326 -15.99 -23.35 7.84
C LYS A 326 -15.16 -22.84 9.04
N THR A 327 -14.67 -23.75 9.86
CA THR A 327 -13.69 -23.37 10.90
C THR A 327 -12.38 -22.91 10.26
N ILE A 328 -11.80 -23.72 9.35
CA ILE A 328 -10.58 -23.40 8.59
C ILE A 328 -10.72 -24.01 7.19
N ASP A 329 -10.42 -23.22 6.15
CA ASP A 329 -10.17 -23.74 4.82
C ASP A 329 -8.65 -23.93 4.64
N TRP A 330 -8.19 -25.17 4.79
CA TRP A 330 -6.77 -25.51 4.73
C TRP A 330 -6.15 -25.28 3.35
N PHE A 331 -6.93 -25.36 2.26
CA PHE A 331 -6.41 -25.07 0.93
C PHE A 331 -6.13 -23.58 0.75
N ALA A 332 -6.99 -22.73 1.29
CA ALA A 332 -6.76 -21.27 1.30
C ALA A 332 -5.54 -20.90 2.15
N VAL A 333 -5.43 -21.45 3.36
CA VAL A 333 -4.27 -21.23 4.25
C VAL A 333 -2.98 -21.73 3.60
N ALA A 334 -2.96 -22.96 3.06
CA ALA A 334 -1.81 -23.50 2.35
C ALA A 334 -1.43 -22.66 1.12
N GLY A 335 -2.43 -22.17 0.39
CA GLY A 335 -2.23 -21.29 -0.78
C GLY A 335 -1.49 -20.03 -0.45
N VAL A 336 -1.79 -19.36 0.69
CA VAL A 336 -1.06 -18.18 1.15
C VAL A 336 0.37 -18.54 1.55
N ILE A 337 0.55 -19.58 2.34
CA ILE A 337 1.88 -19.98 2.85
C ILE A 337 2.79 -20.40 1.69
N LEU A 338 2.33 -21.31 0.83
CA LEU A 338 3.09 -21.79 -0.32
C LEU A 338 3.32 -20.66 -1.34
N GLY A 339 2.32 -19.81 -1.56
CA GLY A 339 2.46 -18.63 -2.42
C GLY A 339 3.53 -17.67 -1.92
N ALA A 340 3.56 -17.40 -0.61
CA ALA A 340 4.59 -16.56 0.00
C ALA A 340 5.99 -17.18 -0.11
N ILE A 341 6.10 -18.49 0.12
CA ILE A 341 7.38 -19.22 -0.02
C ILE A 341 7.89 -19.16 -1.45
N VAL A 342 7.05 -19.48 -2.42
CA VAL A 342 7.44 -19.46 -3.85
C VAL A 342 7.78 -18.03 -4.30
N ALA A 343 7.05 -17.02 -3.88
CA ALA A 343 7.34 -15.62 -4.18
C ALA A 343 8.72 -15.18 -3.66
N ASN A 344 9.16 -15.71 -2.52
CA ASN A 344 10.49 -15.42 -1.95
C ASN A 344 11.62 -16.23 -2.59
N LEU A 345 11.37 -17.48 -2.98
CA LEU A 345 12.42 -18.38 -3.48
C LEU A 345 12.60 -18.29 -5.00
N LEU A 346 11.54 -17.97 -5.73
CA LEU A 346 11.59 -17.92 -7.18
C LEU A 346 11.99 -16.52 -7.66
N HIS A 347 13.26 -16.35 -8.01
CA HIS A 347 13.82 -15.08 -8.49
C HIS A 347 13.53 -14.80 -9.99
N TRP A 348 12.62 -15.53 -10.61
CA TRP A 348 12.20 -15.32 -11.99
C TRP A 348 10.85 -14.62 -12.06
N GLY A 349 10.71 -13.63 -12.95
CA GLY A 349 9.49 -12.87 -13.12
C GLY A 349 9.22 -11.87 -11.97
N ILE A 350 7.94 -11.67 -11.65
CA ILE A 350 7.48 -10.75 -10.60
C ILE A 350 7.02 -11.58 -9.39
N ALA A 351 7.68 -11.41 -8.26
CA ALA A 351 7.44 -12.18 -7.03
C ALA A 351 5.96 -12.22 -6.61
N SER A 352 5.28 -11.07 -6.66
CA SER A 352 3.85 -10.96 -6.32
C SER A 352 2.98 -11.85 -7.23
N ILE A 353 3.28 -11.91 -8.53
CA ILE A 353 2.54 -12.74 -9.49
C ILE A 353 2.79 -14.21 -9.23
N ASN A 354 4.05 -14.60 -8.99
CA ASN A 354 4.40 -15.98 -8.69
C ASN A 354 3.61 -16.50 -7.48
N GLY A 355 3.54 -15.69 -6.40
CA GLY A 355 2.74 -16.02 -5.22
C GLY A 355 1.25 -16.10 -5.50
N MET A 356 0.69 -15.18 -6.30
CA MET A 356 -0.71 -15.20 -6.69
C MET A 356 -1.07 -16.46 -7.51
N VAL A 357 -0.22 -16.89 -8.42
CA VAL A 357 -0.45 -18.10 -9.24
C VAL A 357 -0.51 -19.35 -8.36
N VAL A 358 0.42 -19.51 -7.42
CA VAL A 358 0.41 -20.65 -6.49
C VAL A 358 -0.85 -20.64 -5.62
N ALA A 359 -1.21 -19.47 -5.10
CA ALA A 359 -2.43 -19.32 -4.30
C ALA A 359 -3.70 -19.65 -5.11
N ALA A 360 -3.75 -19.23 -6.38
CA ALA A 360 -4.83 -19.55 -7.30
C ALA A 360 -4.96 -21.06 -7.52
N VAL A 361 -3.86 -21.75 -7.78
CA VAL A 361 -3.86 -23.22 -7.98
C VAL A 361 -4.37 -23.92 -6.72
N CYS A 362 -3.87 -23.57 -5.53
CA CYS A 362 -4.33 -24.15 -4.28
C CYS A 362 -5.83 -23.91 -4.04
N CYS A 363 -6.33 -22.72 -4.33
CA CYS A 363 -7.75 -22.38 -4.20
C CYS A 363 -8.61 -23.23 -5.16
N CYS A 364 -8.21 -23.34 -6.42
CA CYS A 364 -8.93 -24.14 -7.42
C CYS A 364 -8.95 -25.64 -7.06
N VAL A 365 -7.83 -26.18 -6.59
CA VAL A 365 -7.76 -27.59 -6.11
C VAL A 365 -8.68 -27.79 -4.91
N GLY A 366 -8.66 -26.87 -3.94
CA GLY A 366 -9.55 -26.94 -2.78
C GLY A 366 -11.02 -26.95 -3.16
N GLN A 367 -11.43 -26.12 -4.10
CA GLN A 367 -12.80 -26.10 -4.61
C GLN A 367 -13.17 -27.40 -5.35
N ALA A 368 -12.27 -27.93 -6.16
CA ALA A 368 -12.50 -29.20 -6.86
C ALA A 368 -12.68 -30.37 -5.89
N VAL A 369 -11.89 -30.43 -4.81
CA VAL A 369 -12.00 -31.47 -3.76
C VAL A 369 -13.31 -31.31 -2.96
N ASN A 370 -13.67 -30.06 -2.60
CA ASN A 370 -14.89 -29.81 -1.82
C ASN A 370 -16.18 -30.06 -2.60
N LYS A 371 -16.20 -29.92 -3.93
CA LYS A 371 -17.36 -30.25 -4.79
C LYS A 371 -17.57 -31.74 -4.97
N ARG A 372 -16.56 -32.56 -4.68
CA ARG A 372 -16.66 -34.04 -4.77
C ARG A 372 -17.12 -34.70 -3.48
N LYS A 373 -17.16 -33.93 -2.37
CA LYS A 373 -17.73 -34.38 -1.09
C LYS A 373 -19.16 -33.85 -0.92
#